data_982edd0cc1b72281251ef21ff8bb01bd
#
_entry.id   982edd0cc1b72281251ef21ff8bb01bd
#
_cell.length_a   1.000
_cell.length_b   1.000
_cell.length_c   1.000
_cell.angle_alpha   90.00
_cell.angle_beta   90.00
_cell.angle_gamma   90.00
#
_symmetry.space_group_name_H-M   'P 1'
#
loop_
_entity.id
_entity.type
_entity.pdbx_description
1 polymer ?
#
loop_
_entity_poly.entity_id
_entity_poly.type
_entity_poly.pdbx_seq_one_letter_code
_entity_poly.pdbx_strand_id
1 'polypeptide(L)'
;MKLNYKRTIFVGFAFFLICSFWQAYDNTIPLILTNKFGMSQAWSGVIMALDNVLALFMLPLFGAISDKHRGKRGRRTPFIVVGTLIAAVMLIALSFVDSAQLRHLSDVSAIDDPAALEQIYDRQAGETLLTPSGDKFVLSQKFTQEEFIRIRSQVEQDGKTVTNPDYTNYVVPARQACAWDATAKSPATLVFFIVLLLIVLVSMAVFRSPAVAPVSYTHLTLPT
;
A
#
# COMPACT_ATOMS: atom_id res chain seq x y z
N MET A 1 -14.87 -25.45 -33.00
CA MET A 1 -13.63 -24.81 -32.46
C MET A 1 -13.13 -25.65 -31.29
N LYS A 2 -11.93 -26.23 -31.33
CA LYS A 2 -11.38 -26.97 -30.17
C LYS A 2 -10.73 -25.98 -29.23
N LEU A 3 -11.26 -25.86 -28.01
CA LEU A 3 -10.70 -25.01 -26.94
C LEU A 3 -9.31 -25.51 -26.57
N ASN A 4 -8.31 -24.63 -26.59
CA ASN A 4 -6.96 -25.00 -26.17
C ASN A 4 -6.83 -24.75 -24.66
N TYR A 5 -7.18 -25.77 -23.85
CA TYR A 5 -7.19 -25.71 -22.39
C TYR A 5 -5.86 -25.21 -21.80
N LYS A 6 -4.70 -25.60 -22.36
CA LYS A 6 -3.40 -25.13 -21.88
C LYS A 6 -3.27 -23.60 -22.00
N ARG A 7 -3.62 -23.01 -23.15
CA ARG A 7 -3.58 -21.56 -23.34
C ARG A 7 -4.56 -20.83 -22.41
N THR A 8 -5.76 -21.38 -22.24
CA THR A 8 -6.78 -20.81 -21.36
C THR A 8 -6.31 -20.80 -19.91
N ILE A 9 -5.68 -21.88 -19.42
CA ILE A 9 -5.12 -21.95 -18.07
C ILE A 9 -3.99 -20.93 -17.87
N PHE A 10 -3.06 -20.79 -18.83
CA PHE A 10 -1.99 -19.81 -18.74
C PHE A 10 -2.50 -18.36 -18.71
N VAL A 11 -3.51 -18.04 -19.52
CA VAL A 11 -4.16 -16.72 -19.50
C VAL A 11 -4.86 -16.48 -18.17
N GLY A 12 -5.60 -17.46 -17.65
CA GLY A 12 -6.24 -17.38 -16.34
C GLY A 12 -5.24 -17.17 -15.21
N PHE A 13 -4.10 -17.86 -15.26
CA PHE A 13 -3.03 -17.70 -14.27
C PHE A 13 -2.37 -16.31 -14.32
N ALA A 14 -2.17 -15.74 -15.52
CA ALA A 14 -1.67 -14.38 -15.68
C ALA A 14 -2.64 -13.34 -15.07
N PHE A 15 -3.95 -13.50 -15.29
CA PHE A 15 -4.97 -12.64 -14.66
C PHE A 15 -4.99 -12.80 -13.16
N PHE A 16 -4.91 -14.03 -12.66
CA PHE A 16 -4.83 -14.30 -11.22
C PHE A 16 -3.65 -13.56 -10.57
N LEU A 17 -2.47 -13.63 -11.17
CA LEU A 17 -1.28 -12.93 -10.67
C LEU A 17 -1.47 -11.41 -10.66
N ILE A 18 -2.04 -10.83 -11.73
CA ILE A 18 -2.33 -9.39 -11.81
C ILE A 18 -3.31 -8.98 -10.71
N CYS A 19 -4.41 -9.71 -10.54
CA CYS A 19 -5.41 -9.39 -9.51
C CYS A 19 -4.85 -9.55 -8.09
N SER A 20 -4.07 -10.62 -7.83
CA SER A 20 -3.42 -10.84 -6.53
C SER A 20 -2.45 -9.73 -6.19
N PHE A 21 -1.67 -9.25 -7.18
CA PHE A 21 -0.77 -8.13 -6.99
C PHE A 21 -1.53 -6.85 -6.62
N TRP A 22 -2.59 -6.50 -7.36
CA TRP A 22 -3.41 -5.33 -7.07
C TRP A 22 -4.04 -5.41 -5.68
N GLN A 23 -4.56 -6.56 -5.32
CA GLN A 23 -5.14 -6.76 -4.00
C GLN A 23 -4.09 -6.58 -2.88
N ALA A 24 -2.89 -7.10 -3.07
CA ALA A 24 -1.79 -6.89 -2.12
C ALA A 24 -1.38 -5.42 -2.04
N TYR A 25 -1.25 -4.74 -3.19
CA TYR A 25 -0.94 -3.32 -3.28
C TYR A 25 -1.97 -2.46 -2.53
N ASP A 26 -3.25 -2.60 -2.88
CA ASP A 26 -4.35 -1.81 -2.32
C ASP A 26 -4.51 -1.98 -0.80
N ASN A 27 -4.17 -3.15 -0.26
CA ASN A 27 -4.24 -3.39 1.18
C ASN A 27 -2.96 -2.99 1.93
N THR A 28 -1.78 -3.13 1.31
CA THR A 28 -0.51 -2.94 2.02
C THR A 28 -0.03 -1.49 1.99
N ILE A 29 -0.12 -0.82 0.85
CA ILE A 29 0.42 0.54 0.69
C ILE A 29 -0.24 1.56 1.62
N PRO A 30 -1.59 1.61 1.76
CA PRO A 30 -2.22 2.53 2.71
C PRO A 30 -1.77 2.30 4.15
N LEU A 31 -1.60 1.03 4.55
CA LEU A 31 -1.14 0.69 5.90
C LEU A 31 0.31 1.15 6.15
N ILE A 32 1.18 1.04 5.16
CA ILE A 32 2.55 1.55 5.25
C ILE A 32 2.55 3.07 5.39
N LEU A 33 1.80 3.78 4.54
CA LEU A 33 1.72 5.24 4.55
C LEU A 33 1.18 5.77 5.88
N THR A 34 0.13 5.14 6.43
CA THR A 34 -0.47 5.59 7.68
C THR A 34 0.32 5.16 8.92
N ASN A 35 0.73 3.89 9.00
CA ASN A 35 1.31 3.34 10.24
C ASN A 35 2.83 3.55 10.34
N LYS A 36 3.56 3.59 9.22
CA LYS A 36 5.02 3.73 9.24
C LYS A 36 5.50 5.13 8.88
N PHE A 37 4.77 5.84 8.00
CA PHE A 37 5.07 7.24 7.68
C PHE A 37 4.20 8.23 8.46
N GLY A 38 3.19 7.77 9.19
CA GLY A 38 2.32 8.61 10.00
C GLY A 38 1.43 9.55 9.18
N MET A 39 1.22 9.28 7.90
CA MET A 39 0.35 10.11 7.06
C MET A 39 -1.10 9.98 7.51
N SER A 40 -1.85 11.08 7.43
CA SER A 40 -3.30 11.02 7.65
C SER A 40 -3.98 10.14 6.61
N GLN A 41 -5.10 9.51 6.97
CA GLN A 41 -5.88 8.69 6.04
C GLN A 41 -6.30 9.46 4.77
N ALA A 42 -6.60 10.77 4.91
CA ALA A 42 -6.96 11.62 3.78
C ALA A 42 -5.81 11.71 2.77
N TRP A 43 -4.59 11.99 3.20
CA TRP A 43 -3.42 12.06 2.32
C TRP A 43 -3.03 10.70 1.74
N SER A 44 -3.11 9.63 2.52
CA SER A 44 -2.93 8.27 2.02
C SER A 44 -3.95 7.96 0.92
N GLY A 45 -5.23 8.32 1.12
CA GLY A 45 -6.28 8.19 0.12
C GLY A 45 -6.00 8.99 -1.16
N VAL A 46 -5.45 10.21 -1.05
CA VAL A 46 -5.05 11.01 -2.23
C VAL A 46 -3.95 10.31 -3.03
N ILE A 47 -2.94 9.74 -2.35
CA ILE A 47 -1.87 8.98 -3.03
C ILE A 47 -2.44 7.74 -3.74
N MET A 48 -3.37 7.02 -3.10
CA MET A 48 -4.03 5.86 -3.71
C MET A 48 -4.95 6.28 -4.87
N ALA A 49 -5.62 7.42 -4.79
CA ALA A 49 -6.44 7.95 -5.88
C ALA A 49 -5.59 8.36 -7.10
N LEU A 50 -4.34 8.77 -6.89
CA LEU A 50 -3.41 9.13 -7.97
C LEU A 50 -3.17 7.96 -8.92
N ASP A 51 -3.17 6.71 -8.43
CA ASP A 51 -3.09 5.51 -9.26
C ASP A 51 -4.23 5.45 -10.29
N ASN A 52 -5.47 5.68 -9.85
CA ASN A 52 -6.63 5.66 -10.74
C ASN A 52 -6.57 6.77 -11.79
N VAL A 53 -6.09 7.96 -11.40
CA VAL A 53 -5.89 9.08 -12.31
C VAL A 53 -4.80 8.76 -13.34
N LEU A 54 -3.66 8.21 -12.89
CA LEU A 54 -2.59 7.78 -13.80
C LEU A 54 -3.05 6.67 -14.74
N ALA A 55 -3.80 5.69 -14.24
CA ALA A 55 -4.32 4.60 -15.05
C ALA A 55 -5.22 5.11 -16.19
N LEU A 56 -6.05 6.12 -15.96
CA LEU A 56 -6.94 6.71 -16.96
C LEU A 56 -6.16 7.19 -18.20
N PHE A 57 -4.98 7.77 -18.01
CA PHE A 57 -4.14 8.29 -19.10
C PHE A 57 -3.14 7.26 -19.62
N MET A 58 -2.52 6.49 -18.72
CA MET A 58 -1.43 5.59 -19.06
C MET A 58 -1.91 4.32 -19.78
N LEU A 59 -3.09 3.77 -19.43
CA LEU A 59 -3.60 2.56 -20.07
C LEU A 59 -3.86 2.74 -21.58
N PRO A 60 -4.58 3.79 -22.05
CA PRO A 60 -4.74 4.03 -23.48
C PRO A 60 -3.42 4.38 -24.17
N LEU A 61 -2.56 5.16 -23.50
CA LEU A 61 -1.25 5.56 -24.02
C LEU A 61 -0.37 4.33 -24.33
N PHE A 62 -0.15 3.47 -23.34
CA PHE A 62 0.65 2.26 -23.52
C PHE A 62 -0.02 1.22 -24.39
N GLY A 63 -1.35 1.17 -24.43
CA GLY A 63 -2.10 0.40 -25.41
C GLY A 63 -1.74 0.80 -26.83
N ALA A 64 -1.86 2.10 -27.13
CA ALA A 64 -1.55 2.63 -28.46
C ALA A 64 -0.06 2.47 -28.85
N ILE A 65 0.85 2.68 -27.89
CA ILE A 65 2.29 2.49 -28.12
C ILE A 65 2.60 1.02 -28.42
N SER A 66 2.05 0.09 -27.63
CA SER A 66 2.28 -1.35 -27.81
C SER A 66 1.73 -1.87 -29.13
N ASP A 67 0.58 -1.34 -29.61
CA ASP A 67 -0.02 -1.75 -30.88
C ASP A 67 0.74 -1.26 -32.12
N LYS A 68 1.43 -0.11 -32.00
CA LYS A 68 2.29 0.42 -33.06
C LYS A 68 3.65 -0.30 -33.14
N HIS A 69 4.08 -0.95 -32.08
CA HIS A 69 5.37 -1.63 -32.03
C HIS A 69 5.39 -2.88 -32.93
N ARG A 70 6.40 -3.01 -33.79
CA ARG A 70 6.62 -4.15 -34.68
C ARG A 70 7.94 -4.84 -34.34
N GLY A 71 7.96 -5.64 -33.28
CA GLY A 71 9.14 -6.40 -32.87
C GLY A 71 9.14 -7.86 -33.32
N LYS A 72 10.33 -8.45 -33.47
CA LYS A 72 10.51 -9.88 -33.86
C LYS A 72 9.88 -10.87 -32.83
N ARG A 73 9.70 -10.46 -31.57
CA ARG A 73 9.13 -11.27 -30.47
C ARG A 73 7.63 -11.01 -30.24
N GLY A 74 6.94 -10.33 -31.16
CA GLY A 74 5.54 -9.92 -31.01
C GLY A 74 5.41 -8.45 -30.61
N ARG A 75 4.20 -7.89 -30.79
CA ARG A 75 3.94 -6.46 -30.54
C ARG A 75 3.92 -6.09 -29.05
N ARG A 76 3.37 -6.96 -28.22
CA ARG A 76 3.03 -6.69 -26.81
C ARG A 76 3.96 -7.35 -25.80
N THR A 77 4.60 -8.47 -26.18
CA THR A 77 5.47 -9.26 -25.30
C THR A 77 6.59 -8.45 -24.64
N PRO A 78 7.33 -7.56 -25.34
CA PRO A 78 8.41 -6.80 -24.71
C PRO A 78 7.90 -5.85 -23.63
N PHE A 79 6.73 -5.23 -23.81
CA PHE A 79 6.13 -4.34 -22.82
C PHE A 79 5.73 -5.10 -21.56
N ILE A 80 5.14 -6.30 -21.72
CA ILE A 80 4.76 -7.16 -20.59
C ILE A 80 6.01 -7.57 -19.80
N VAL A 81 7.05 -8.07 -20.47
CA VAL A 81 8.26 -8.56 -19.80
C VAL A 81 9.00 -7.43 -19.10
N VAL A 82 9.22 -6.31 -19.78
CA VAL A 82 9.96 -5.17 -19.22
C VAL A 82 9.17 -4.52 -18.09
N GLY A 83 7.87 -4.28 -18.28
CA GLY A 83 7.03 -3.68 -17.24
C GLY A 83 6.95 -4.56 -15.98
N THR A 84 6.76 -5.87 -16.14
CA THR A 84 6.74 -6.80 -15.00
C THR A 84 8.09 -6.85 -14.27
N LEU A 85 9.20 -6.88 -15.01
CA LEU A 85 10.54 -6.93 -14.42
C LEU A 85 10.84 -5.65 -13.62
N ILE A 86 10.55 -4.47 -14.19
CA ILE A 86 10.75 -3.20 -13.50
C ILE A 86 9.84 -3.14 -12.25
N ALA A 87 8.57 -3.49 -12.36
CA ALA A 87 7.66 -3.50 -11.23
C ALA A 87 8.17 -4.41 -10.10
N ALA A 88 8.65 -5.61 -10.41
CA ALA A 88 9.20 -6.54 -9.42
C ALA A 88 10.45 -5.99 -8.72
N VAL A 89 11.38 -5.40 -9.47
CA VAL A 89 12.60 -4.79 -8.90
C VAL A 89 12.24 -3.60 -8.01
N MET A 90 11.31 -2.75 -8.45
CA MET A 90 10.89 -1.58 -7.66
C MET A 90 10.12 -1.96 -6.39
N LEU A 91 9.35 -3.05 -6.41
CA LEU A 91 8.71 -3.57 -5.18
C LEU A 91 9.74 -4.07 -4.16
N ILE A 92 10.79 -4.73 -4.62
CA ILE A 92 11.90 -5.11 -3.74
C ILE A 92 12.56 -3.84 -3.17
N ALA A 93 12.80 -2.82 -4.00
CA ALA A 93 13.34 -1.54 -3.55
C ALA A 93 12.42 -0.85 -2.52
N LEU A 94 11.09 -0.86 -2.72
CA LEU A 94 10.11 -0.37 -1.74
C LEU A 94 10.24 -1.07 -0.38
N SER A 95 10.47 -2.39 -0.36
CA SER A 95 10.68 -3.14 0.88
C SER A 95 11.94 -2.68 1.64
N PHE A 96 13.01 -2.31 0.93
CA PHE A 96 14.19 -1.74 1.59
C PHE A 96 13.93 -0.36 2.19
N VAL A 97 13.17 0.50 1.50
CA VAL A 97 12.80 1.83 2.03
C VAL A 97 11.86 1.69 3.23
N ASP A 98 10.90 0.77 3.16
CA ASP A 98 10.03 0.42 4.28
C ASP A 98 10.84 -0.05 5.51
N SER A 99 11.82 -0.91 5.30
CA SER A 99 12.73 -1.37 6.35
C SER A 99 13.61 -0.25 6.91
N ALA A 100 14.04 0.70 6.07
CA ALA A 100 14.80 1.87 6.50
C ALA A 100 13.93 2.78 7.39
N GLN A 101 12.68 3.03 7.00
CA GLN A 101 11.73 3.80 7.80
C GLN A 101 11.44 3.12 9.15
N LEU A 102 11.29 1.79 9.16
CA LEU A 102 11.06 1.05 10.39
C LEU A 102 12.20 1.19 11.41
N ARG A 103 13.45 1.37 10.95
CA ARG A 103 14.58 1.64 11.84
C ARG A 103 14.45 2.97 12.58
N HIS A 104 13.83 3.98 11.98
CA HIS A 104 13.54 5.27 12.62
C HIS A 104 12.41 5.17 13.66
N LEU A 105 11.66 4.07 13.65
CA LEU A 105 10.53 3.79 14.54
C LEU A 105 10.81 2.63 15.50
N SER A 106 12.06 2.18 15.62
CA SER A 106 12.41 0.95 16.37
C SER A 106 11.93 0.97 17.82
N ASP A 107 11.88 2.16 18.44
CA ASP A 107 11.49 2.41 19.81
C ASP A 107 9.97 2.50 20.05
N VAL A 108 9.18 2.74 19.00
CA VAL A 108 7.71 2.88 19.09
C VAL A 108 6.94 1.87 18.25
N SER A 109 7.61 1.03 17.48
CA SER A 109 6.97 0.12 16.51
C SER A 109 6.42 -1.16 17.13
N ALA A 110 6.95 -1.61 18.27
CA ALA A 110 6.53 -2.84 18.91
C ALA A 110 5.08 -2.75 19.42
N ILE A 111 4.28 -3.77 19.08
CA ILE A 111 2.87 -3.86 19.50
C ILE A 111 2.84 -4.47 20.91
N ASP A 112 2.00 -3.89 21.79
CA ASP A 112 1.79 -4.34 23.18
C ASP A 112 3.07 -4.37 24.06
N ASP A 113 4.15 -3.73 23.62
CA ASP A 113 5.36 -3.56 24.39
C ASP A 113 5.23 -2.35 25.33
N PRO A 114 5.35 -2.53 26.65
CA PRO A 114 5.26 -1.45 27.62
C PRO A 114 6.27 -0.33 27.37
N ALA A 115 7.51 -0.66 26.99
CA ALA A 115 8.54 0.33 26.72
C ALA A 115 8.22 1.20 25.48
N ALA A 116 7.65 0.59 24.42
CA ALA A 116 7.20 1.32 23.26
C ALA A 116 6.00 2.24 23.58
N LEU A 117 5.05 1.76 24.39
CA LEU A 117 3.89 2.57 24.83
C LEU A 117 4.32 3.75 25.70
N GLU A 118 5.28 3.56 26.58
CA GLU A 118 5.89 4.63 27.39
C GLU A 118 6.49 5.72 26.50
N GLN A 119 7.31 5.33 25.51
CA GLN A 119 7.91 6.28 24.57
C GLN A 119 6.85 7.04 23.74
N ILE A 120 5.77 6.36 23.34
CA ILE A 120 4.65 7.01 22.64
C ILE A 120 3.98 8.03 23.56
N TYR A 121 3.69 7.65 24.80
CA TYR A 121 3.05 8.56 25.75
C TYR A 121 3.91 9.80 26.02
N ASP A 122 5.20 9.63 26.33
CA ASP A 122 6.12 10.71 26.61
C ASP A 122 6.23 11.73 25.47
N ARG A 123 6.16 11.26 24.23
CA ARG A 123 6.24 12.13 23.05
C ARG A 123 4.93 12.84 22.72
N GLN A 124 3.79 12.21 23.01
CA GLN A 124 2.50 12.67 22.53
C GLN A 124 1.54 13.09 23.65
N ALA A 125 1.95 13.07 24.93
CA ALA A 125 1.09 13.33 26.08
C ALA A 125 0.37 14.69 26.04
N GLY A 126 1.03 15.72 25.52
CA GLY A 126 0.51 17.09 25.44
C GLY A 126 -0.09 17.47 24.09
N GLU A 127 0.04 16.61 23.07
CA GLU A 127 -0.39 16.93 21.73
C GLU A 127 -1.89 16.63 21.53
N THR A 128 -2.53 17.46 20.68
CA THR A 128 -3.93 17.22 20.29
C THR A 128 -3.99 16.26 19.12
N LEU A 129 -4.48 15.07 19.39
CA LEU A 129 -4.62 13.99 18.44
C LEU A 129 -6.08 13.83 17.98
N LEU A 130 -6.29 13.05 16.91
CA LEU A 130 -7.61 12.74 16.38
C LEU A 130 -7.85 11.24 16.49
N THR A 131 -9.02 10.85 16.98
CA THR A 131 -9.50 9.47 16.86
C THR A 131 -9.82 9.11 15.41
N PRO A 132 -9.96 7.86 15.04
CA PRO A 132 -10.43 7.46 13.70
C PRO A 132 -11.80 8.05 13.33
N SER A 133 -12.65 8.35 14.31
CA SER A 133 -13.95 9.03 14.12
C SER A 133 -13.84 10.53 13.92
N GLY A 134 -12.65 11.14 14.14
CA GLY A 134 -12.39 12.57 13.98
C GLY A 134 -12.52 13.39 15.26
N ASP A 135 -12.76 12.77 16.41
CA ASP A 135 -12.83 13.44 17.70
C ASP A 135 -11.44 13.84 18.20
N LYS A 136 -11.32 15.05 18.70
CA LYS A 136 -10.06 15.54 19.29
C LYS A 136 -9.88 15.02 20.71
N PHE A 137 -8.66 14.63 21.03
CA PHE A 137 -8.28 14.24 22.39
C PHE A 137 -6.82 14.63 22.70
N VAL A 138 -6.49 14.69 23.99
CA VAL A 138 -5.13 14.86 24.51
C VAL A 138 -4.85 13.69 25.44
N LEU A 139 -3.76 12.95 25.24
CA LEU A 139 -3.47 11.72 25.98
C LEU A 139 -3.43 11.95 27.50
N SER A 140 -2.72 13.00 27.95
CA SER A 140 -2.57 13.32 29.38
C SER A 140 -3.87 13.73 30.08
N GLN A 141 -4.90 14.13 29.31
CA GLN A 141 -6.23 14.41 29.85
C GLN A 141 -7.13 13.17 29.93
N LYS A 142 -6.82 12.15 29.11
CA LYS A 142 -7.63 10.95 28.98
C LYS A 142 -7.11 9.77 29.79
N PHE A 143 -5.79 9.62 29.89
CA PHE A 143 -5.11 8.52 30.57
C PHE A 143 -3.91 9.01 31.36
N THR A 144 -3.65 8.38 32.49
CA THR A 144 -2.33 8.43 33.12
C THR A 144 -1.35 7.56 32.31
N GLN A 145 -0.05 7.80 32.47
CA GLN A 145 0.99 6.99 31.80
C GLN A 145 0.86 5.50 32.12
N GLU A 146 0.57 5.15 33.39
CA GLU A 146 0.40 3.77 33.80
C GLU A 146 -0.81 3.08 33.15
N GLU A 147 -1.94 3.80 33.02
CA GLU A 147 -3.13 3.30 32.33
C GLU A 147 -2.86 3.08 30.85
N PHE A 148 -2.20 4.04 30.20
CA PHE A 148 -1.89 3.96 28.79
C PHE A 148 -0.95 2.78 28.46
N ILE A 149 0.09 2.54 29.27
CA ILE A 149 1.02 1.42 29.11
C ILE A 149 0.32 0.05 29.24
N ARG A 150 -0.79 -0.02 29.98
CA ARG A 150 -1.57 -1.24 30.17
C ARG A 150 -2.55 -1.54 29.02
N ILE A 151 -2.81 -0.59 28.12
CA ILE A 151 -3.70 -0.82 26.98
C ILE A 151 -3.07 -1.87 26.06
N ARG A 152 -3.84 -2.92 25.74
CA ARG A 152 -3.42 -3.99 24.83
C ARG A 152 -4.21 -3.91 23.54
N SER A 153 -3.62 -4.37 22.45
CA SER A 153 -4.22 -4.38 21.10
C SER A 153 -5.47 -5.27 21.03
N GLN A 154 -5.51 -6.31 21.86
CA GLN A 154 -6.59 -7.28 21.92
C GLN A 154 -7.06 -7.47 23.37
N VAL A 155 -8.35 -7.71 23.53
CA VAL A 155 -9.00 -8.05 24.80
C VAL A 155 -9.91 -9.26 24.60
N GLU A 156 -10.08 -10.03 25.65
CA GLU A 156 -11.02 -11.13 25.67
C GLU A 156 -12.41 -10.61 26.08
N GLN A 157 -13.41 -10.78 25.21
CA GLN A 157 -14.79 -10.42 25.46
C GLN A 157 -15.69 -11.60 25.06
N ASP A 158 -16.50 -12.09 25.98
CA ASP A 158 -17.41 -13.22 25.79
C ASP A 158 -16.73 -14.49 25.24
N GLY A 159 -15.50 -14.78 25.73
CA GLY A 159 -14.70 -15.93 25.28
C GLY A 159 -14.14 -15.81 23.86
N LYS A 160 -14.17 -14.61 23.27
CA LYS A 160 -13.58 -14.30 21.96
C LYS A 160 -12.55 -13.20 22.10
N THR A 161 -11.44 -13.36 21.39
CA THR A 161 -10.43 -12.30 21.27
C THR A 161 -10.92 -11.25 20.28
N VAL A 162 -11.12 -10.03 20.76
CA VAL A 162 -11.56 -8.88 19.95
C VAL A 162 -10.53 -7.75 20.01
N THR A 163 -10.51 -6.91 18.99
CA THR A 163 -9.68 -5.70 18.99
C THR A 163 -10.14 -4.74 20.07
N ASN A 164 -9.20 -4.25 20.87
CA ASN A 164 -9.49 -3.28 21.94
C ASN A 164 -9.85 -1.91 21.33
N PRO A 165 -11.05 -1.36 21.60
CA PRO A 165 -11.46 -0.05 21.13
C PRO A 165 -10.51 1.07 21.60
N ASP A 166 -10.04 1.02 22.85
CA ASP A 166 -9.12 2.04 23.38
C ASP A 166 -7.78 2.02 22.66
N TYR A 167 -7.27 0.84 22.31
CA TYR A 167 -6.06 0.71 21.51
C TYR A 167 -6.25 1.36 20.13
N THR A 168 -7.36 1.05 19.45
CA THR A 168 -7.65 1.60 18.12
C THR A 168 -7.86 3.10 18.14
N ASN A 169 -8.57 3.61 19.16
CA ASN A 169 -8.96 5.02 19.23
C ASN A 169 -7.83 5.94 19.76
N TYR A 170 -6.93 5.44 20.59
CA TYR A 170 -5.96 6.29 21.28
C TYR A 170 -4.51 5.88 21.04
N VAL A 171 -4.17 4.59 21.08
CA VAL A 171 -2.79 4.13 20.89
C VAL A 171 -2.38 4.21 19.43
N VAL A 172 -3.24 3.79 18.51
CA VAL A 172 -2.94 3.84 17.06
C VAL A 172 -2.70 5.27 16.58
N PRO A 173 -3.56 6.27 16.86
CA PRO A 173 -3.29 7.66 16.48
C PRO A 173 -2.04 8.23 17.10
N ALA A 174 -1.76 7.95 18.37
CA ALA A 174 -0.54 8.42 19.04
C ALA A 174 0.73 7.83 18.41
N ARG A 175 0.69 6.54 18.04
CA ARG A 175 1.77 5.89 17.29
C ARG A 175 1.96 6.49 15.90
N GLN A 176 0.87 6.78 15.20
CA GLN A 176 0.93 7.45 13.88
C GLN A 176 1.51 8.86 13.99
N ALA A 177 1.20 9.60 15.05
CA ALA A 177 1.80 10.91 15.32
C ALA A 177 3.32 10.79 15.55
N CYS A 178 3.78 9.82 16.35
CA CYS A 178 5.22 9.54 16.51
C CYS A 178 5.89 9.18 15.16
N ALA A 179 5.20 8.41 14.31
CA ALA A 179 5.70 8.06 13.00
C ALA A 179 5.78 9.29 12.06
N TRP A 180 4.82 10.20 12.14
CA TRP A 180 4.86 11.46 11.42
C TRP A 180 6.02 12.35 11.87
N ASP A 181 6.26 12.48 13.17
CA ASP A 181 7.38 13.23 13.72
C ASP A 181 8.73 12.69 13.25
N ALA A 182 8.89 11.36 13.22
CA ALA A 182 10.07 10.71 12.67
C ALA A 182 10.22 10.98 11.15
N THR A 183 9.12 10.93 10.40
CA THR A 183 9.10 11.23 8.97
C THR A 183 9.41 12.70 8.70
N ALA A 184 8.89 13.63 9.51
CA ALA A 184 9.16 15.06 9.40
C ALA A 184 10.64 15.38 9.65
N LYS A 185 11.29 14.65 10.55
CA LYS A 185 12.75 14.77 10.80
C LYS A 185 13.59 14.22 9.65
N SER A 186 13.11 13.21 8.94
CA SER A 186 13.79 12.56 7.81
C SER A 186 12.85 12.33 6.63
N PRO A 187 12.45 13.42 5.91
CA PRO A 187 11.45 13.32 4.85
C PRO A 187 11.96 12.58 3.59
N ALA A 188 13.27 12.38 3.48
CA ALA A 188 13.88 11.73 2.33
C ALA A 188 13.35 10.30 2.12
N THR A 189 13.08 9.54 3.18
CA THR A 189 12.55 8.18 3.10
C THR A 189 11.14 8.18 2.52
N LEU A 190 10.28 9.11 2.92
CA LEU A 190 8.92 9.26 2.39
C LEU A 190 8.96 9.66 0.90
N VAL A 191 9.76 10.67 0.55
CA VAL A 191 9.88 11.13 -0.84
C VAL A 191 10.38 9.99 -1.73
N PHE A 192 11.40 9.26 -1.28
CA PHE A 192 11.94 8.13 -2.03
C PHE A 192 10.92 6.99 -2.17
N PHE A 193 10.15 6.71 -1.11
CA PHE A 193 9.05 5.74 -1.14
C PHE A 193 8.00 6.13 -2.19
N ILE A 194 7.55 7.39 -2.21
CA ILE A 194 6.55 7.89 -3.18
C ILE A 194 7.09 7.82 -4.61
N VAL A 195 8.36 8.17 -4.85
CA VAL A 195 8.97 8.08 -6.19
C VAL A 195 9.02 6.63 -6.66
N LEU A 196 9.47 5.69 -5.82
CA LEU A 196 9.46 4.27 -6.17
C LEU A 196 8.04 3.76 -6.43
N LEU A 197 7.08 4.18 -5.61
CA LEU A 197 5.67 3.84 -5.78
C LEU A 197 5.16 4.28 -7.16
N LEU A 198 5.44 5.52 -7.57
CA LEU A 198 5.06 6.04 -8.89
C LEU A 198 5.71 5.21 -10.02
N ILE A 199 6.97 4.81 -9.88
CA ILE A 199 7.63 3.95 -10.87
C ILE A 199 6.94 2.58 -10.94
N VAL A 200 6.54 2.00 -9.82
CA VAL A 200 5.75 0.75 -9.79
C VAL A 200 4.44 0.94 -10.56
N LEU A 201 3.70 2.01 -10.28
CA LEU A 201 2.41 2.30 -10.92
C LEU A 201 2.54 2.46 -12.44
N VAL A 202 3.52 3.25 -12.90
CA VAL A 202 3.81 3.41 -14.33
C VAL A 202 4.19 2.07 -14.97
N SER A 203 5.06 1.29 -14.31
CA SER A 203 5.49 -0.02 -14.81
C SER A 203 4.32 -0.99 -14.92
N MET A 204 3.39 -0.94 -13.95
CA MET A 204 2.17 -1.73 -13.99
C MET A 204 1.24 -1.32 -15.12
N ALA A 205 1.09 -0.02 -15.39
CA ALA A 205 0.30 0.45 -16.53
C ALA A 205 0.91 -0.01 -17.87
N VAL A 206 2.25 -0.05 -17.97
CA VAL A 206 2.98 -0.53 -19.16
C VAL A 206 2.65 -1.98 -19.49
N PHE A 207 2.59 -2.88 -18.52
CA PHE A 207 2.31 -4.29 -18.82
C PHE A 207 0.82 -4.65 -18.79
N ARG A 208 0.01 -3.98 -17.95
CA ARG A 208 -1.41 -4.29 -17.79
C ARG A 208 -2.19 -4.08 -19.10
N SER A 209 -1.99 -2.93 -19.76
CA SER A 209 -2.68 -2.60 -21.00
C SER A 209 -2.44 -3.64 -22.10
N PRO A 210 -1.19 -4.04 -22.45
CA PRO A 210 -0.93 -5.08 -23.42
C PRO A 210 -1.40 -6.49 -22.99
N ALA A 211 -1.39 -6.79 -21.70
CA ALA A 211 -1.76 -8.10 -21.17
C ALA A 211 -3.26 -8.36 -21.25
N VAL A 212 -4.10 -7.34 -21.04
CA VAL A 212 -5.57 -7.46 -21.04
C VAL A 212 -6.16 -7.44 -22.47
N ALA A 213 -5.51 -6.76 -23.41
CA ALA A 213 -6.02 -6.57 -24.77
C ALA A 213 -6.29 -7.86 -25.58
N PRO A 214 -5.56 -8.99 -25.44
CA PRO A 214 -5.89 -10.23 -26.17
C PRO A 214 -7.28 -10.78 -25.85
N VAL A 215 -7.82 -10.51 -24.66
CA VAL A 215 -9.15 -10.99 -24.23
C VAL A 215 -10.26 -10.27 -24.99
N SER A 216 -10.09 -8.98 -25.24
CA SER A 216 -11.07 -8.18 -25.99
C SER A 216 -11.23 -8.62 -27.45
N TYR A 217 -10.15 -9.08 -28.08
CA TYR A 217 -10.19 -9.52 -29.49
C TYR A 217 -10.82 -10.90 -29.68
N THR A 218 -10.78 -11.78 -28.68
CA THR A 218 -11.40 -13.13 -28.81
C THR A 218 -12.92 -13.07 -28.72
N HIS A 219 -13.52 -12.01 -28.21
CA HIS A 219 -14.95 -11.82 -28.12
C HIS A 219 -15.55 -11.04 -29.32
N LEU A 220 -14.71 -10.29 -30.06
CA LEU A 220 -15.16 -9.42 -31.15
C LEU A 220 -15.04 -10.09 -32.54
N THR A 221 -14.35 -11.20 -32.68
CA THR A 221 -14.25 -11.97 -33.91
C THR A 221 -15.16 -13.23 -33.86
N LEU A 222 -16.47 -13.02 -33.74
CA LEU A 222 -17.42 -14.01 -34.19
C LEU A 222 -17.42 -13.93 -35.72
N PRO A 223 -17.09 -15.01 -36.45
CA PRO A 223 -17.24 -15.01 -37.90
C PRO A 223 -18.72 -14.93 -38.20
N THR A 224 -19.10 -13.91 -38.94
CA THR A 224 -20.36 -13.83 -39.68
C THR A 224 -20.41 -14.97 -40.71
#